data_580d250526d144501ed029d885fbfd1e
#
_entry.id   580d250526d144501ed029d885fbfd1e
#
_cell.length_a   1.000
_cell.length_b   1.000
_cell.length_c   1.000
_cell.angle_alpha   90.00
_cell.angle_beta   90.00
_cell.angle_gamma   90.00
#
_symmetry.space_group_name_H-M   'P 1'
#
loop_
_entity.id
_entity.type
_entity.pdbx_description
1 polymer ?
#
loop_
_entity_poly.entity_id
_entity_poly.type
_entity_poly.pdbx_seq_one_letter_code
_entity_poly.pdbx_strand_id
1 'polypeptide(L)'
;MNEADTKAFDTVKKLFRNDNGEPFEMTEGQIGLFRAIYEKQHPRVQFECYTQYGKSDTTAMAALMRATTFPEKWIILGGSKEKAGIIMGKLITHIFENDYTLGKLQLAEGESLDRLKHERSKDRITFSVDKAGNTGEVIILSAETRKKTQDAGDILIGHGGKNLIEDDAALIPDIIQGKAMRMLGGHKDNFLLKITNTFGRNHAYKSSAIAEFDRDKLLRPDSYMSDAQYKVLKITYEQGLREGRITPEYVEEMRGILDPIMFGILYNCVYPPADMVDEQGWMPLLTEDDIEEAQKRVVEAIGHKRLGADIAEGVNYNAFVIRQDNRARIKEKTLERNLMTTADKIVMMIREEAIHANHVFLDAIGVGAGVASRLQQLGLAINSIKVGEKPTERKRSDINPSPIEFSNLRAQLYWELKNWIRQGGALERHSDWNQLLKIRYRE
;
A
#
# COMPACT_ATOMS: atom_id res chain seq x y z
N MET A 1 33.18 -2.06 -4.31
CA MET A 1 32.84 -0.65 -3.96
C MET A 1 33.90 0.27 -4.52
N ASN A 2 33.50 1.40 -5.11
CA ASN A 2 34.45 2.45 -5.50
C ASN A 2 34.79 3.33 -4.28
N GLU A 3 35.76 4.27 -4.42
CA GLU A 3 36.22 5.15 -3.31
C GLU A 3 35.08 5.94 -2.67
N ALA A 4 34.15 6.46 -3.46
CA ALA A 4 33.01 7.23 -2.93
C ALA A 4 31.99 6.35 -2.18
N ASP A 5 31.78 5.11 -2.64
CA ASP A 5 30.95 4.13 -1.93
C ASP A 5 31.57 3.76 -0.59
N THR A 6 32.89 3.53 -0.57
CA THR A 6 33.63 3.22 0.67
C THR A 6 33.53 4.37 1.66
N LYS A 7 33.70 5.62 1.21
CA LYS A 7 33.59 6.81 2.06
C LYS A 7 32.17 6.96 2.63
N ALA A 8 31.13 6.73 1.85
CA ALA A 8 29.74 6.77 2.32
C ALA A 8 29.48 5.69 3.36
N PHE A 9 29.90 4.46 3.09
CA PHE A 9 29.79 3.32 3.99
C PHE A 9 30.48 3.60 5.35
N ASP A 10 31.76 4.01 5.32
CA ASP A 10 32.53 4.28 6.53
C ASP A 10 31.92 5.43 7.35
N THR A 11 31.41 6.46 6.67
CA THR A 11 30.74 7.59 7.35
C THR A 11 29.50 7.13 8.09
N VAL A 12 28.63 6.35 7.44
CA VAL A 12 27.41 5.84 8.06
C VAL A 12 27.73 4.87 9.19
N LYS A 13 28.63 3.92 8.97
CA LYS A 13 29.07 2.95 9.98
C LYS A 13 29.63 3.64 11.25
N LYS A 14 30.31 4.78 11.07
CA LYS A 14 30.85 5.56 12.19
C LYS A 14 29.76 6.30 12.97
N LEU A 15 28.79 6.88 12.29
CA LEU A 15 27.83 7.82 12.88
C LEU A 15 26.53 7.18 13.36
N PHE A 16 26.09 6.12 12.70
CA PHE A 16 24.75 5.55 12.92
C PHE A 16 24.79 4.13 13.49
N ARG A 17 23.69 3.74 14.11
CA ARG A 17 23.52 2.43 14.75
C ARG A 17 22.30 1.73 14.20
N ASN A 18 22.31 0.40 14.22
CA ASN A 18 21.14 -0.42 13.98
C ASN A 18 20.28 -0.56 15.25
N ASP A 19 19.15 -1.24 15.14
CA ASP A 19 18.22 -1.45 16.27
C ASP A 19 18.85 -2.23 17.45
N ASN A 20 19.98 -2.91 17.24
CA ASN A 20 20.74 -3.61 18.27
C ASN A 20 21.86 -2.72 18.91
N GLY A 21 22.00 -1.46 18.46
CA GLY A 21 23.05 -0.55 18.93
C GLY A 21 24.42 -0.78 18.27
N GLU A 22 24.52 -1.68 17.28
CA GLU A 22 25.74 -1.93 16.53
C GLU A 22 25.92 -0.90 15.40
N PRO A 23 27.16 -0.67 14.89
CA PRO A 23 27.37 0.19 13.75
C PRO A 23 26.48 -0.19 12.56
N PHE A 24 25.82 0.81 11.97
CA PHE A 24 24.94 0.56 10.83
C PHE A 24 25.76 0.22 9.58
N GLU A 25 25.57 -0.96 9.03
CA GLU A 25 26.23 -1.42 7.84
C GLU A 25 25.26 -1.37 6.64
N MET A 26 25.49 -0.40 5.74
CA MET A 26 24.68 -0.28 4.53
C MET A 26 25.03 -1.37 3.52
N THR A 27 24.00 -1.89 2.86
CA THR A 27 24.18 -2.73 1.67
C THR A 27 24.52 -1.89 0.44
N GLU A 28 24.88 -2.53 -0.66
CA GLU A 28 25.25 -1.84 -1.91
C GLU A 28 24.13 -0.94 -2.43
N GLY A 29 22.89 -1.42 -2.46
CA GLY A 29 21.75 -0.63 -2.91
C GLY A 29 21.41 0.51 -1.94
N GLN A 30 21.62 0.32 -0.63
CA GLN A 30 21.45 1.40 0.36
C GLN A 30 22.52 2.48 0.18
N ILE A 31 23.77 2.12 -0.13
CA ILE A 31 24.83 3.07 -0.47
C ILE A 31 24.42 3.89 -1.71
N GLY A 32 23.87 3.25 -2.73
CA GLY A 32 23.36 3.94 -3.91
C GLY A 32 22.29 4.98 -3.60
N LEU A 33 21.30 4.65 -2.74
CA LEU A 33 20.27 5.58 -2.28
C LEU A 33 20.86 6.72 -1.43
N PHE A 34 21.72 6.39 -0.47
CA PHE A 34 22.36 7.39 0.39
C PHE A 34 23.15 8.41 -0.46
N ARG A 35 23.97 7.94 -1.40
CA ARG A 35 24.75 8.80 -2.27
C ARG A 35 23.87 9.64 -3.20
N ALA A 36 22.80 9.08 -3.75
CA ALA A 36 21.86 9.83 -4.58
C ALA A 36 21.30 11.06 -3.86
N ILE A 37 21.02 10.95 -2.57
CA ILE A 37 20.54 12.08 -1.73
C ILE A 37 21.72 12.98 -1.35
N TYR A 38 22.82 12.41 -0.86
CA TYR A 38 23.92 13.17 -0.30
C TYR A 38 24.71 13.93 -1.37
N GLU A 39 25.03 13.31 -2.50
CA GLU A 39 25.83 13.91 -3.56
C GLU A 39 25.00 14.73 -4.57
N LYS A 40 23.72 14.39 -4.76
CA LYS A 40 22.81 15.05 -5.72
C LYS A 40 23.37 15.13 -7.14
N GLN A 41 24.09 14.09 -7.59
CA GLN A 41 24.72 14.04 -8.93
C GLN A 41 23.69 14.17 -10.07
N HIS A 42 22.48 13.69 -9.85
CA HIS A 42 21.36 13.79 -10.77
C HIS A 42 20.24 14.61 -10.14
N PRO A 43 19.69 15.63 -10.81
CA PRO A 43 18.62 16.46 -10.23
C PRO A 43 17.29 15.72 -10.12
N ARG A 44 17.13 14.60 -10.83
CA ARG A 44 15.95 13.74 -10.83
C ARG A 44 16.38 12.31 -10.61
N VAL A 45 15.92 11.71 -9.52
CA VAL A 45 16.23 10.33 -9.15
C VAL A 45 14.95 9.59 -8.84
N GLN A 46 14.86 8.33 -9.25
CA GLN A 46 13.83 7.41 -8.80
C GLN A 46 14.48 6.15 -8.25
N PHE A 47 14.09 5.78 -7.04
CA PHE A 47 14.53 4.58 -6.36
C PHE A 47 13.37 3.59 -6.26
N GLU A 48 13.44 2.51 -7.01
CA GLU A 48 12.48 1.42 -7.01
C GLU A 48 13.08 0.26 -6.23
N CYS A 49 12.43 -0.19 -5.17
CA CYS A 49 12.95 -1.30 -4.38
C CYS A 49 11.85 -2.24 -3.93
N TYR A 50 12.23 -3.49 -3.66
CA TYR A 50 11.32 -4.43 -3.05
C TYR A 50 10.94 -4.00 -1.63
N THR A 51 9.82 -4.55 -1.13
CA THR A 51 9.28 -4.18 0.18
C THR A 51 10.26 -4.48 1.32
N GLN A 52 10.27 -3.64 2.37
CA GLN A 52 11.13 -3.77 3.56
C GLN A 52 12.65 -3.75 3.31
N TYR A 53 13.09 -3.15 2.22
CA TYR A 53 14.52 -3.02 1.90
C TYR A 53 15.31 -2.10 2.85
N GLY A 54 14.64 -1.30 3.68
CA GLY A 54 15.29 -0.32 4.58
C GLY A 54 15.44 1.07 3.96
N LYS A 55 14.61 1.40 2.95
CA LYS A 55 14.59 2.70 2.27
C LYS A 55 14.43 3.88 3.23
N SER A 56 13.56 3.76 4.24
CA SER A 56 13.24 4.86 5.16
C SER A 56 14.40 5.20 6.10
N ASP A 57 15.13 4.21 6.61
CA ASP A 57 16.35 4.44 7.43
C ASP A 57 17.44 5.11 6.60
N THR A 58 17.73 4.59 5.42
CA THR A 58 18.75 5.16 4.53
C THR A 58 18.41 6.59 4.13
N THR A 59 17.13 6.86 3.83
CA THR A 59 16.66 8.21 3.50
C THR A 59 16.80 9.16 4.68
N ALA A 60 16.44 8.73 5.90
CA ALA A 60 16.56 9.52 7.11
C ALA A 60 18.01 9.89 7.41
N MET A 61 18.94 8.90 7.34
CA MET A 61 20.37 9.14 7.52
C MET A 61 20.93 10.13 6.49
N ALA A 62 20.60 9.96 5.21
CA ALA A 62 21.11 10.84 4.15
C ALA A 62 20.54 12.26 4.26
N ALA A 63 19.25 12.42 4.53
CA ALA A 63 18.61 13.71 4.74
C ALA A 63 19.16 14.43 5.98
N LEU A 64 19.38 13.70 7.08
CA LEU A 64 20.00 14.21 8.29
C LEU A 64 21.42 14.73 8.04
N MET A 65 22.25 13.94 7.35
CA MET A 65 23.61 14.34 6.99
C MET A 65 23.63 15.58 6.08
N ARG A 66 22.68 15.68 5.14
CA ARG A 66 22.56 16.89 4.29
C ARG A 66 22.15 18.11 5.12
N ALA A 67 21.11 18.00 5.93
CA ALA A 67 20.59 19.12 6.73
C ALA A 67 21.56 19.59 7.82
N THR A 68 22.45 18.72 8.31
CA THR A 68 23.48 19.10 9.29
C THR A 68 24.75 19.67 8.64
N THR A 69 24.95 19.45 7.34
CA THR A 69 26.17 19.84 6.61
C THR A 69 25.96 21.07 5.73
N PHE A 70 24.79 21.21 5.12
CA PHE A 70 24.47 22.27 4.17
C PHE A 70 23.25 23.08 4.59
N PRO A 71 23.21 24.41 4.34
CA PRO A 71 22.06 25.24 4.66
C PRO A 71 20.94 25.04 3.65
N GLU A 72 20.32 23.87 3.73
CA GLU A 72 19.31 23.42 2.78
C GLU A 72 18.02 23.02 3.51
N LYS A 73 16.90 23.29 2.86
CA LYS A 73 15.59 22.78 3.25
C LYS A 73 15.27 21.51 2.49
N TRP A 74 14.93 20.46 3.21
CA TRP A 74 14.49 19.17 2.70
C TRP A 74 13.01 18.96 3.01
N ILE A 75 12.23 18.66 2.00
CA ILE A 75 10.80 18.36 2.12
C ILE A 75 10.61 16.88 1.87
N ILE A 76 9.97 16.17 2.79
CA ILE A 76 9.59 14.78 2.65
C ILE A 76 8.06 14.74 2.50
N LEU A 77 7.59 14.33 1.34
CA LEU A 77 6.17 14.21 1.03
C LEU A 77 5.78 12.73 1.04
N GLY A 78 4.90 12.34 1.94
CA GLY A 78 4.31 10.99 1.99
C GLY A 78 2.87 10.98 1.54
N GLY A 79 2.37 9.83 1.13
CA GLY A 79 0.96 9.61 0.79
C GLY A 79 0.01 9.96 1.95
N SER A 80 0.44 9.74 3.20
CA SER A 80 -0.23 10.23 4.41
C SER A 80 0.78 10.85 5.38
N LYS A 81 0.28 11.57 6.38
CA LYS A 81 1.12 12.15 7.44
C LYS A 81 1.83 11.05 8.25
N GLU A 82 1.17 9.94 8.48
CA GLU A 82 1.72 8.79 9.19
C GLU A 82 2.90 8.18 8.43
N LYS A 83 2.77 8.02 7.10
CA LYS A 83 3.85 7.49 6.24
C LYS A 83 5.06 8.42 6.21
N ALA A 84 4.87 9.71 5.97
CA ALA A 84 5.96 10.69 6.05
C ALA A 84 6.59 10.75 7.45
N GLY A 85 5.78 10.53 8.49
CA GLY A 85 6.19 10.44 9.89
C GLY A 85 7.16 9.29 10.19
N ILE A 86 7.14 8.20 9.41
CA ILE A 86 8.07 7.07 9.58
C ILE A 86 9.51 7.55 9.36
N ILE A 87 9.77 8.26 8.25
CA ILE A 87 11.11 8.78 7.96
C ILE A 87 11.53 9.82 9.01
N MET A 88 10.61 10.68 9.44
CA MET A 88 10.90 11.66 10.51
C MET A 88 11.22 10.97 11.84
N GLY A 89 10.49 9.92 12.21
CA GLY A 89 10.75 9.11 13.40
C GLY A 89 12.13 8.47 13.37
N LYS A 90 12.54 7.91 12.25
CA LYS A 90 13.89 7.35 12.03
C LYS A 90 14.96 8.45 12.12
N LEU A 91 14.70 9.61 11.50
CA LEU A 91 15.60 10.76 11.56
C LEU A 91 15.79 11.23 13.01
N ILE A 92 14.74 11.32 13.81
CA ILE A 92 14.81 11.66 15.23
C ILE A 92 15.65 10.62 15.98
N THR A 93 15.45 9.33 15.75
CA THR A 93 16.28 8.28 16.37
C THR A 93 17.76 8.51 16.05
N HIS A 94 18.09 8.73 14.79
CA HIS A 94 19.49 8.93 14.35
C HIS A 94 20.14 10.22 14.87
N ILE A 95 19.37 11.26 15.23
CA ILE A 95 19.91 12.47 15.86
C ILE A 95 20.58 12.13 17.20
N PHE A 96 20.00 11.21 17.97
CA PHE A 96 20.47 10.85 19.31
C PHE A 96 21.57 9.78 19.33
N GLU A 97 21.96 9.23 18.17
CA GLU A 97 22.98 8.17 18.10
C GLU A 97 24.42 8.69 18.17
N ASN A 98 24.62 9.98 17.90
CA ASN A 98 25.97 10.55 17.95
C ASN A 98 25.96 12.05 18.31
N ASP A 99 27.05 12.49 18.93
CA ASP A 99 27.22 13.86 19.39
C ASP A 99 27.30 14.89 18.27
N TYR A 100 27.68 14.47 17.04
CA TYR A 100 27.77 15.38 15.90
C TYR A 100 26.39 15.86 15.48
N THR A 101 25.44 14.97 15.26
CA THR A 101 24.07 15.32 14.85
C THR A 101 23.30 15.97 16.00
N LEU A 102 23.46 15.47 17.22
CA LEU A 102 22.85 16.04 18.42
C LEU A 102 23.35 17.47 18.68
N GLY A 103 24.66 17.72 18.54
CA GLY A 103 25.23 19.05 18.73
C GLY A 103 24.83 20.08 17.67
N LYS A 104 24.27 19.65 16.54
CA LYS A 104 23.74 20.51 15.49
C LYS A 104 22.27 20.84 15.65
N LEU A 105 21.55 20.10 16.50
CA LEU A 105 20.11 20.25 16.67
C LEU A 105 19.77 21.63 17.25
N GLN A 106 18.79 22.31 16.63
CA GLN A 106 18.20 23.52 17.18
C GLN A 106 16.80 23.19 17.71
N LEU A 107 16.61 23.39 19.00
CA LEU A 107 15.29 23.27 19.64
C LEU A 107 14.50 24.55 19.46
N ALA A 108 13.20 24.43 19.21
CA ALA A 108 12.30 25.58 19.25
C ALA A 108 12.09 26.05 20.70
N GLU A 109 11.62 27.29 20.86
CA GLU A 109 11.32 27.86 22.18
C GLU A 109 10.31 26.97 22.93
N GLY A 110 10.66 26.57 24.15
CA GLY A 110 9.84 25.66 24.98
C GLY A 110 9.97 24.17 24.67
N GLU A 111 10.82 23.78 23.75
CA GLU A 111 11.13 22.37 23.50
C GLU A 111 12.27 21.86 24.35
N SER A 112 12.25 20.57 24.70
CA SER A 112 13.35 19.88 25.38
C SER A 112 13.82 18.68 24.57
N LEU A 113 15.08 18.27 24.76
CA LEU A 113 15.63 17.06 24.14
C LEU A 113 14.83 15.82 24.52
N ASP A 114 14.41 15.74 25.77
CA ASP A 114 13.63 14.61 26.28
C ASP A 114 12.27 14.51 25.60
N ARG A 115 11.59 15.65 25.43
CA ARG A 115 10.34 15.69 24.69
C ARG A 115 10.53 15.27 23.23
N LEU A 116 11.56 15.78 22.55
CA LEU A 116 11.82 15.42 21.13
C LEU A 116 12.08 13.93 20.98
N LYS A 117 12.82 13.30 21.91
CA LYS A 117 13.13 11.87 21.89
C LYS A 117 11.87 10.98 21.95
N HIS A 118 10.83 11.44 22.62
CA HIS A 118 9.57 10.71 22.79
C HIS A 118 8.47 11.14 21.82
N GLU A 119 8.58 12.32 21.21
CA GLU A 119 7.57 12.87 20.31
C GLU A 119 7.83 12.48 18.85
N ARG A 120 7.12 11.46 18.38
CA ARG A 120 7.21 10.97 16.98
C ARG A 120 6.35 11.75 15.98
N SER A 121 5.65 12.80 16.43
CA SER A 121 4.69 13.55 15.61
C SER A 121 5.22 14.89 15.07
N LYS A 122 6.53 15.12 15.17
CA LYS A 122 7.12 16.38 14.74
C LYS A 122 7.15 16.52 13.23
N ASP A 123 6.71 17.68 12.74
CA ASP A 123 6.62 17.97 11.32
C ASP A 123 7.85 18.69 10.75
N ARG A 124 8.71 19.25 11.64
CA ARG A 124 9.86 20.07 11.27
C ARG A 124 10.99 19.92 12.30
N ILE A 125 12.21 19.78 11.80
CA ILE A 125 13.44 19.80 12.60
C ILE A 125 14.46 20.71 11.94
N THR A 126 15.14 21.54 12.73
CA THR A 126 16.13 22.52 12.28
C THR A 126 17.48 22.20 12.87
N PHE A 127 18.53 22.41 12.09
CA PHE A 127 19.93 22.18 12.48
C PHE A 127 20.78 23.41 12.24
N SER A 128 21.73 23.69 13.14
CA SER A 128 22.79 24.65 12.92
C SER A 128 23.85 24.08 11.97
N VAL A 129 24.10 24.73 10.85
CA VAL A 129 25.11 24.28 9.89
C VAL A 129 26.47 24.86 10.22
N ASP A 130 26.53 26.16 10.46
CA ASP A 130 27.77 26.89 10.71
C ASP A 130 27.63 27.96 11.82
N LYS A 131 28.75 28.59 12.17
CA LYS A 131 28.79 29.67 13.16
C LYS A 131 28.18 31.00 12.68
N ALA A 132 27.90 31.14 11.38
CA ALA A 132 27.28 32.34 10.80
C ALA A 132 25.75 32.34 11.00
N GLY A 133 25.19 31.29 11.60
CA GLY A 133 23.75 31.18 11.85
C GLY A 133 22.97 30.56 10.70
N ASN A 134 23.62 30.01 9.70
CA ASN A 134 22.96 29.29 8.64
C ASN A 134 22.37 27.98 9.17
N THR A 135 21.15 27.64 8.71
CA THR A 135 20.41 26.49 9.19
C THR A 135 20.05 25.53 8.05
N GLY A 136 20.07 24.24 8.35
CA GLY A 136 19.45 23.22 7.54
C GLY A 136 18.13 22.75 8.17
N GLU A 137 17.21 22.29 7.38
CA GLU A 137 15.85 21.99 7.83
C GLU A 137 15.32 20.72 7.15
N VAL A 138 14.63 19.88 7.89
CA VAL A 138 13.83 18.76 7.36
C VAL A 138 12.38 18.96 7.78
N ILE A 139 11.46 18.94 6.84
CA ILE A 139 10.02 19.01 7.09
C ILE A 139 9.30 17.85 6.42
N ILE A 140 8.21 17.39 7.04
CA ILE A 140 7.31 16.42 6.42
C ILE A 140 6.00 17.08 6.02
N LEU A 141 5.49 16.65 4.87
CA LEU A 141 4.19 17.06 4.35
C LEU A 141 3.39 15.80 3.95
N SER A 142 2.07 15.93 3.93
CA SER A 142 1.15 14.86 3.56
C SER A 142 0.43 15.16 2.26
N ALA A 143 0.32 14.16 1.40
CA ALA A 143 -0.53 14.18 0.21
C ALA A 143 -2.00 13.84 0.51
N GLU A 144 -2.39 13.64 1.78
CA GLU A 144 -3.76 13.29 2.16
C GLU A 144 -4.80 14.30 1.70
N THR A 145 -5.84 13.78 1.10
CA THR A 145 -7.01 14.51 0.65
C THR A 145 -8.17 14.27 1.62
N ARG A 146 -8.14 14.91 2.79
CA ARG A 146 -9.29 14.83 3.74
C ARG A 146 -10.52 15.58 3.28
N LYS A 147 -10.42 16.41 2.22
CA LYS A 147 -11.50 17.20 1.64
C LYS A 147 -11.68 16.87 0.16
N LYS A 148 -12.89 17.12 -0.35
CA LYS A 148 -13.26 16.90 -1.75
C LYS A 148 -12.19 17.45 -2.72
N THR A 149 -12.01 16.80 -3.83
CA THR A 149 -10.98 16.88 -4.86
C THR A 149 -10.41 18.28 -5.24
N GLN A 150 -11.09 19.38 -4.95
CA GLN A 150 -10.61 20.72 -5.26
C GLN A 150 -9.57 21.28 -4.27
N ASP A 151 -9.62 20.86 -3.00
CA ASP A 151 -8.69 21.30 -1.94
C ASP A 151 -7.50 20.35 -1.74
N ALA A 152 -7.43 19.29 -2.54
CA ALA A 152 -6.38 18.28 -2.43
C ALA A 152 -4.99 18.88 -2.70
N GLY A 153 -4.10 18.79 -1.72
CA GLY A 153 -2.74 19.28 -1.82
C GLY A 153 -2.57 20.79 -1.70
N ASP A 154 -3.59 21.57 -1.29
CA ASP A 154 -3.46 23.03 -1.08
C ASP A 154 -2.49 23.35 0.06
N ILE A 155 -2.31 22.43 1.00
CA ILE A 155 -1.29 22.54 2.04
C ILE A 155 0.14 22.61 1.47
N LEU A 156 0.35 22.13 0.24
CA LEU A 156 1.64 22.24 -0.45
C LEU A 156 1.88 23.63 -1.02
N ILE A 157 0.80 24.43 -1.22
CA ILE A 157 0.87 25.79 -1.72
C ILE A 157 1.39 26.68 -0.58
N GLY A 158 2.54 27.29 -0.78
CA GLY A 158 3.21 28.11 0.26
C GLY A 158 4.45 27.43 0.87
N HIS A 159 4.64 26.12 0.65
CA HIS A 159 5.89 25.46 0.99
C HIS A 159 6.81 25.45 -0.24
N GLY A 160 7.80 26.35 -0.29
CA GLY A 160 8.87 26.32 -1.29
C GLY A 160 10.11 25.61 -0.74
N GLY A 161 10.84 24.91 -1.60
CA GLY A 161 12.10 24.29 -1.24
C GLY A 161 12.78 23.68 -2.46
N LYS A 162 14.11 23.62 -2.42
CA LYS A 162 14.88 23.08 -3.54
C LYS A 162 15.08 21.56 -3.52
N ASN A 163 14.77 20.90 -2.41
CA ASN A 163 14.93 19.46 -2.28
C ASN A 163 13.63 18.81 -1.84
N LEU A 164 13.12 17.88 -2.64
CA LEU A 164 11.89 17.14 -2.39
C LEU A 164 12.18 15.62 -2.45
N ILE A 165 11.72 14.91 -1.44
CA ILE A 165 11.68 13.44 -1.41
C ILE A 165 10.22 13.04 -1.37
N GLU A 166 9.78 12.23 -2.32
CA GLU A 166 8.47 11.60 -2.35
C GLU A 166 8.60 10.17 -1.86
N ASP A 167 8.08 9.89 -0.68
CA ASP A 167 8.05 8.54 -0.12
C ASP A 167 6.77 7.83 -0.54
N ASP A 168 6.91 6.58 -0.97
CA ASP A 168 5.85 5.79 -1.62
C ASP A 168 5.21 6.56 -2.80
N ALA A 169 6.04 7.11 -3.68
CA ALA A 169 5.64 8.01 -4.76
C ALA A 169 4.50 7.47 -5.65
N ALA A 170 4.44 6.16 -5.90
CA ALA A 170 3.34 5.55 -6.66
C ALA A 170 1.97 5.65 -5.97
N LEU A 171 1.93 5.97 -4.68
CA LEU A 171 0.69 6.19 -3.92
C LEU A 171 0.28 7.67 -3.85
N ILE A 172 1.10 8.57 -4.39
CA ILE A 172 0.79 10.01 -4.49
C ILE A 172 0.01 10.24 -5.78
N PRO A 173 -1.22 10.81 -5.74
CA PRO A 173 -2.00 11.10 -6.95
C PRO A 173 -1.31 12.10 -7.89
N ASP A 174 -1.48 11.96 -9.21
CA ASP A 174 -0.88 12.84 -10.23
C ASP A 174 -1.21 14.31 -10.02
N ILE A 175 -2.42 14.64 -9.54
CA ILE A 175 -2.82 16.02 -9.22
C ILE A 175 -2.00 16.61 -8.07
N ILE A 176 -1.69 15.81 -7.06
CA ILE A 176 -0.85 16.25 -5.93
C ILE A 176 0.60 16.40 -6.38
N GLN A 177 1.09 15.46 -7.20
CA GLN A 177 2.41 15.56 -7.82
C GLN A 177 2.58 16.85 -8.61
N GLY A 178 1.59 17.25 -9.41
CA GLY A 178 1.61 18.51 -10.12
C GLY A 178 1.74 19.74 -9.19
N LYS A 179 1.12 19.70 -8.00
CA LYS A 179 1.25 20.74 -6.98
C LYS A 179 2.62 20.68 -6.29
N ALA A 180 3.14 19.49 -6.00
CA ALA A 180 4.46 19.28 -5.39
C ALA A 180 5.59 19.79 -6.30
N MET A 181 5.50 19.59 -7.60
CA MET A 181 6.49 20.11 -8.57
C MET A 181 6.61 21.64 -8.56
N ARG A 182 5.54 22.36 -8.20
CA ARG A 182 5.59 23.83 -8.07
C ARG A 182 6.53 24.30 -6.95
N MET A 183 6.69 23.50 -5.90
CA MET A 183 7.60 23.84 -4.79
C MET A 183 9.06 23.95 -5.25
N LEU A 184 9.43 23.21 -6.30
CA LEU A 184 10.78 23.18 -6.88
C LEU A 184 11.02 24.31 -7.90
N GLY A 185 9.96 24.90 -8.48
CA GLY A 185 10.03 25.77 -9.66
C GLY A 185 10.81 27.07 -9.47
N GLY A 186 10.99 27.54 -8.24
CA GLY A 186 11.75 28.75 -7.93
C GLY A 186 13.27 28.56 -7.81
N HIS A 187 13.77 27.34 -7.94
CA HIS A 187 15.17 26.99 -7.66
C HIS A 187 15.84 26.34 -8.86
N LYS A 188 16.94 26.94 -9.34
CA LYS A 188 17.69 26.39 -10.50
C LYS A 188 18.40 25.06 -10.20
N ASP A 189 18.85 24.86 -8.96
CA ASP A 189 19.54 23.66 -8.45
C ASP A 189 18.60 22.71 -7.68
N ASN A 190 17.34 22.64 -8.11
CA ASN A 190 16.34 21.80 -7.44
C ASN A 190 16.60 20.31 -7.63
N PHE A 191 16.20 19.54 -6.62
CA PHE A 191 16.38 18.11 -6.56
C PHE A 191 15.06 17.42 -6.22
N LEU A 192 14.75 16.33 -6.93
CA LEU A 192 13.61 15.47 -6.66
C LEU A 192 14.06 14.01 -6.62
N LEU A 193 13.77 13.34 -5.50
CA LEU A 193 13.86 11.90 -5.36
C LEU A 193 12.46 11.31 -5.20
N LYS A 194 12.14 10.30 -5.99
CA LYS A 194 10.97 9.44 -5.81
C LYS A 194 11.42 8.10 -5.28
N ILE A 195 10.87 7.67 -4.17
CA ILE A 195 11.08 6.35 -3.58
C ILE A 195 9.79 5.58 -3.70
N THR A 196 9.80 4.40 -4.31
CA THR A 196 8.55 3.71 -4.61
C THR A 196 8.70 2.20 -4.79
N ASN A 197 7.59 1.49 -4.56
CA ASN A 197 7.29 0.23 -5.22
C ASN A 197 6.55 0.52 -6.53
N THR A 198 6.44 -0.45 -7.42
CA THR A 198 5.90 -0.26 -8.77
C THR A 198 4.39 -0.48 -8.84
N PHE A 199 3.61 0.15 -7.92
CA PHE A 199 2.18 -0.13 -7.75
C PHE A 199 1.30 0.26 -8.94
N GLY A 200 1.54 1.39 -9.58
CA GLY A 200 0.62 1.89 -10.62
C GLY A 200 1.33 2.64 -11.74
N ARG A 201 0.60 2.88 -12.83
CA ARG A 201 1.12 3.57 -14.02
C ARG A 201 0.86 5.09 -13.98
N ASN A 202 1.04 5.70 -12.81
CA ASN A 202 0.93 7.13 -12.59
C ASN A 202 2.24 7.88 -12.89
N HIS A 203 2.45 9.06 -12.31
CA HIS A 203 3.67 9.84 -12.48
C HIS A 203 4.96 9.10 -12.10
N ALA A 204 4.91 8.11 -11.18
CA ALA A 204 6.09 7.32 -10.82
C ALA A 204 6.49 6.41 -12.00
N TYR A 205 5.54 5.73 -12.62
CA TYR A 205 5.78 4.96 -13.84
C TYR A 205 6.33 5.84 -14.97
N LYS A 206 5.69 7.00 -15.24
CA LYS A 206 6.12 7.94 -16.28
C LYS A 206 7.55 8.44 -16.06
N SER A 207 7.96 8.57 -14.79
CA SER A 207 9.32 8.99 -14.44
C SER A 207 10.39 7.91 -14.71
N SER A 208 10.03 6.63 -14.70
CA SER A 208 10.97 5.51 -14.89
C SER A 208 10.86 4.84 -16.26
N ALA A 209 9.87 5.20 -17.07
CA ALA A 209 9.61 4.55 -18.35
C ALA A 209 10.78 4.74 -19.33
N ILE A 210 11.07 3.69 -20.10
CA ILE A 210 11.92 3.70 -21.28
C ILE A 210 11.17 3.00 -22.40
N ALA A 211 10.90 3.68 -23.50
CA ALA A 211 10.10 3.19 -24.62
C ALA A 211 10.61 1.86 -25.19
N GLU A 212 11.94 1.68 -25.24
CA GLU A 212 12.58 0.47 -25.76
C GLU A 212 12.31 -0.76 -24.88
N PHE A 213 12.24 -0.60 -23.56
CA PHE A 213 12.05 -1.70 -22.59
C PHE A 213 10.58 -1.89 -22.18
N ASP A 214 9.70 -0.96 -22.50
CA ASP A 214 8.27 -1.07 -22.18
C ASP A 214 7.54 -2.19 -22.94
N ARG A 215 8.15 -2.65 -24.04
CA ARG A 215 7.63 -3.78 -24.84
C ARG A 215 7.87 -5.14 -24.18
N ASP A 216 8.99 -5.29 -23.44
CA ASP A 216 9.40 -6.54 -22.80
C ASP A 216 9.60 -6.34 -21.28
N LYS A 217 8.59 -5.95 -20.59
CA LYS A 217 8.39 -5.53 -19.18
C LYS A 217 9.28 -6.17 -18.08
N LEU A 218 10.12 -7.14 -18.41
CA LEU A 218 10.93 -7.94 -17.49
C LEU A 218 12.43 -7.57 -17.46
N LEU A 219 12.90 -6.73 -18.40
CA LEU A 219 14.34 -6.57 -18.63
C LEU A 219 14.88 -5.14 -18.41
N ARG A 220 14.17 -4.28 -17.66
CA ARG A 220 14.73 -2.96 -17.31
C ARG A 220 16.01 -3.16 -16.47
N PRO A 221 17.12 -2.49 -16.81
CA PRO A 221 18.36 -2.57 -16.04
C PRO A 221 18.16 -2.14 -14.58
N ASP A 222 19.05 -2.56 -13.69
CA ASP A 222 19.02 -2.15 -12.28
C ASP A 222 19.39 -0.66 -12.09
N SER A 223 20.08 -0.06 -13.09
CA SER A 223 20.44 1.36 -13.07
C SER A 223 20.48 1.93 -14.48
N TYR A 224 19.66 2.97 -14.74
CA TYR A 224 19.56 3.58 -16.08
C TYR A 224 19.07 5.04 -16.02
N MET A 225 19.12 5.73 -17.17
CA MET A 225 18.44 7.01 -17.38
C MET A 225 17.13 6.76 -18.11
N SER A 226 16.01 7.22 -17.55
CA SER A 226 14.71 7.11 -18.19
C SER A 226 14.49 8.14 -19.30
N ASP A 227 13.45 7.96 -20.13
CA ASP A 227 13.05 8.93 -21.16
C ASP A 227 12.69 10.29 -20.54
N ALA A 228 12.14 10.30 -19.33
CA ALA A 228 11.84 11.50 -18.56
C ALA A 228 13.06 12.10 -17.83
N GLN A 229 14.28 11.64 -18.15
CA GLN A 229 15.57 12.10 -17.60
C GLN A 229 15.69 11.89 -16.08
N TYR A 230 15.10 10.84 -15.55
CA TYR A 230 15.36 10.38 -14.18
C TYR A 230 16.48 9.34 -14.16
N LYS A 231 17.42 9.49 -13.22
CA LYS A 231 18.31 8.40 -12.85
C LYS A 231 17.51 7.39 -12.04
N VAL A 232 17.25 6.23 -12.62
CA VAL A 232 16.52 5.14 -11.96
C VAL A 232 17.51 4.16 -11.35
N LEU A 233 17.27 3.80 -10.09
CA LEU A 233 17.95 2.74 -9.35
C LEU A 233 16.88 1.73 -8.94
N LYS A 234 17.07 0.47 -9.35
CA LYS A 234 16.11 -0.60 -9.11
C LYS A 234 16.75 -1.73 -8.29
N ILE A 235 16.15 -2.08 -7.18
CA ILE A 235 16.60 -3.12 -6.24
C ILE A 235 15.54 -4.20 -6.13
N THR A 236 15.74 -5.33 -6.80
CA THR A 236 14.85 -6.49 -6.74
C THR A 236 15.17 -7.39 -5.53
N TYR A 237 14.28 -8.34 -5.24
CA TYR A 237 14.52 -9.32 -4.17
C TYR A 237 15.79 -10.16 -4.42
N GLU A 238 16.19 -10.38 -5.68
CA GLU A 238 17.42 -11.12 -6.01
C GLU A 238 18.66 -10.39 -5.51
N GLN A 239 18.69 -9.06 -5.59
CA GLN A 239 19.74 -8.27 -4.95
C GLN A 239 19.64 -8.40 -3.43
N GLY A 240 18.43 -8.34 -2.86
CA GLY A 240 18.22 -8.54 -1.43
C GLY A 240 18.74 -9.90 -0.92
N LEU A 241 18.57 -10.97 -1.71
CA LEU A 241 19.17 -12.28 -1.42
C LEU A 241 20.71 -12.24 -1.42
N ARG A 242 21.30 -11.61 -2.44
CA ARG A 242 22.78 -11.46 -2.51
C ARG A 242 23.35 -10.64 -1.35
N GLU A 243 22.60 -9.67 -0.88
CA GLU A 243 22.97 -8.80 0.24
C GLU A 243 22.62 -9.40 1.62
N GLY A 244 21.99 -10.57 1.68
CA GLY A 244 21.56 -11.21 2.92
C GLY A 244 20.44 -10.48 3.68
N ARG A 245 19.68 -9.63 2.99
CA ARG A 245 18.58 -8.84 3.56
C ARG A 245 17.25 -9.59 3.62
N ILE A 246 17.10 -10.62 2.82
CA ILE A 246 15.92 -11.48 2.70
C ILE A 246 16.37 -12.91 2.45
N THR A 247 15.62 -13.89 2.95
CA THR A 247 15.99 -15.30 2.79
C THR A 247 15.23 -15.96 1.65
N PRO A 248 15.79 -17.02 1.02
CA PRO A 248 15.09 -17.76 -0.02
C PRO A 248 13.75 -18.34 0.46
N GLU A 249 13.70 -18.84 1.70
CA GLU A 249 12.51 -19.45 2.30
C GLU A 249 11.37 -18.43 2.38
N TYR A 250 11.68 -17.20 2.83
CA TYR A 250 10.69 -16.11 2.90
C TYR A 250 10.20 -15.69 1.51
N VAL A 251 11.10 -15.66 0.51
CA VAL A 251 10.72 -15.35 -0.89
C VAL A 251 9.73 -16.40 -1.43
N GLU A 252 10.00 -17.70 -1.21
CA GLU A 252 9.11 -18.76 -1.65
C GLU A 252 7.76 -18.74 -0.88
N GLU A 253 7.76 -18.44 0.41
CA GLU A 253 6.54 -18.20 1.17
C GLU A 253 5.69 -17.09 0.56
N MET A 254 6.30 -15.93 0.27
CA MET A 254 5.59 -14.80 -0.35
C MET A 254 5.11 -15.11 -1.76
N ARG A 255 5.87 -15.88 -2.54
CA ARG A 255 5.47 -16.36 -3.87
C ARG A 255 4.25 -17.29 -3.80
N GLY A 256 4.11 -18.06 -2.73
CA GLY A 256 2.95 -18.92 -2.49
C GLY A 256 1.69 -18.15 -2.02
N ILE A 257 1.87 -17.00 -1.35
CA ILE A 257 0.77 -16.21 -0.78
C ILE A 257 0.24 -15.15 -1.76
N LEU A 258 1.16 -14.47 -2.46
CA LEU A 258 0.83 -13.36 -3.36
C LEU A 258 0.45 -13.87 -4.74
N ASP A 259 -0.43 -13.14 -5.43
CA ASP A 259 -0.59 -13.39 -6.86
C ASP A 259 0.67 -12.94 -7.64
N PRO A 260 0.88 -13.49 -8.86
CA PRO A 260 2.09 -13.21 -9.63
C PRO A 260 2.32 -11.71 -9.93
N ILE A 261 1.24 -10.92 -10.09
CA ILE A 261 1.33 -9.48 -10.36
C ILE A 261 1.79 -8.75 -9.10
N MET A 262 1.19 -9.07 -7.94
CA MET A 262 1.60 -8.49 -6.67
C MET A 262 3.03 -8.87 -6.29
N PHE A 263 3.41 -10.13 -6.50
CA PHE A 263 4.80 -10.54 -6.32
C PHE A 263 5.73 -9.74 -7.25
N GLY A 264 5.34 -9.53 -8.51
CA GLY A 264 6.07 -8.71 -9.47
C GLY A 264 6.26 -7.26 -8.98
N ILE A 265 5.19 -6.65 -8.45
CA ILE A 265 5.21 -5.28 -7.92
C ILE A 265 6.11 -5.18 -6.68
N LEU A 266 5.88 -6.05 -5.68
CA LEU A 266 6.48 -5.90 -4.36
C LEU A 266 7.92 -6.41 -4.28
N TYR A 267 8.30 -7.39 -5.12
CA TYR A 267 9.60 -8.06 -5.03
C TYR A 267 10.48 -7.90 -6.27
N ASN A 268 9.88 -7.84 -7.47
CA ASN A 268 10.64 -7.71 -8.73
C ASN A 268 10.72 -6.28 -9.26
N CYS A 269 10.06 -5.31 -8.64
CA CYS A 269 9.95 -3.94 -9.14
C CYS A 269 9.46 -3.89 -10.61
N VAL A 270 8.45 -4.69 -10.93
CA VAL A 270 7.82 -4.75 -12.25
C VAL A 270 6.49 -4.01 -12.19
N TYR A 271 6.31 -3.02 -13.07
CA TYR A 271 5.04 -2.34 -13.19
C TYR A 271 3.98 -3.28 -13.79
N PRO A 272 2.77 -3.28 -13.25
CA PRO A 272 1.70 -4.12 -13.77
C PRO A 272 1.32 -3.73 -15.20
N PRO A 273 0.75 -4.67 -16.00
CA PRO A 273 0.21 -4.37 -17.33
C PRO A 273 -0.76 -3.20 -17.33
N ALA A 274 -0.80 -2.41 -18.42
CA ALA A 274 -1.63 -1.20 -18.51
C ALA A 274 -3.14 -1.46 -18.40
N ASP A 275 -3.56 -2.62 -18.83
CA ASP A 275 -4.95 -3.11 -18.80
C ASP A 275 -5.37 -3.67 -17.43
N MET A 276 -4.41 -3.99 -16.57
CA MET A 276 -4.67 -4.61 -15.26
C MET A 276 -4.73 -3.61 -14.10
N VAL A 277 -4.06 -2.47 -14.19
CA VAL A 277 -4.02 -1.48 -13.10
C VAL A 277 -4.39 -0.12 -13.64
N ASP A 278 -5.36 0.54 -13.01
CA ASP A 278 -5.74 1.88 -13.38
C ASP A 278 -4.72 2.94 -12.92
N GLU A 279 -4.92 4.19 -13.36
CA GLU A 279 -4.02 5.31 -13.04
C GLU A 279 -3.89 5.58 -11.52
N GLN A 280 -4.83 5.09 -10.71
CA GLN A 280 -4.87 5.25 -9.26
C GLN A 280 -4.31 4.04 -8.52
N GLY A 281 -3.82 3.02 -9.23
CA GLY A 281 -3.26 1.81 -8.64
C GLY A 281 -4.30 0.76 -8.22
N TRP A 282 -5.55 0.87 -8.67
CA TRP A 282 -6.56 -0.14 -8.40
C TRP A 282 -6.43 -1.31 -9.37
N MET A 283 -6.41 -2.52 -8.83
CA MET A 283 -6.33 -3.78 -9.56
C MET A 283 -7.67 -4.51 -9.53
N PRO A 284 -8.05 -5.25 -10.59
CA PRO A 284 -9.20 -6.14 -10.54
C PRO A 284 -8.97 -7.23 -9.49
N LEU A 285 -9.99 -7.50 -8.68
CA LEU A 285 -9.92 -8.57 -7.68
C LEU A 285 -9.88 -9.95 -8.33
N LEU A 286 -10.65 -10.12 -9.39
CA LEU A 286 -10.77 -11.34 -10.20
C LEU A 286 -10.70 -10.97 -11.67
N THR A 287 -10.16 -11.87 -12.50
CA THR A 287 -10.11 -11.75 -13.96
C THR A 287 -11.26 -12.51 -14.61
N GLU A 288 -11.50 -12.28 -15.90
CA GLU A 288 -12.46 -13.07 -16.68
C GLU A 288 -12.09 -14.55 -16.66
N ASP A 289 -10.80 -14.88 -16.78
CA ASP A 289 -10.29 -16.25 -16.70
C ASP A 289 -10.60 -16.91 -15.36
N ASP A 290 -10.42 -16.20 -14.23
CA ASP A 290 -10.77 -16.72 -12.89
C ASP A 290 -12.26 -17.16 -12.84
N ILE A 291 -13.16 -16.35 -13.40
CA ILE A 291 -14.61 -16.64 -13.40
C ILE A 291 -14.94 -17.77 -14.40
N GLU A 292 -14.40 -17.72 -15.62
CA GLU A 292 -14.64 -18.75 -16.62
C GLU A 292 -14.14 -20.13 -16.17
N GLU A 293 -12.94 -20.19 -15.63
CA GLU A 293 -12.38 -21.43 -15.08
C GLU A 293 -13.24 -21.98 -13.95
N ALA A 294 -13.67 -21.11 -13.01
CA ALA A 294 -14.55 -21.52 -11.92
C ALA A 294 -15.90 -22.07 -12.44
N GLN A 295 -16.43 -21.51 -13.52
CA GLN A 295 -17.68 -21.98 -14.14
C GLN A 295 -17.50 -23.26 -14.99
N LYS A 296 -16.28 -23.55 -15.44
CA LYS A 296 -15.96 -24.82 -16.15
C LYS A 296 -15.76 -25.99 -15.20
N ARG A 297 -15.51 -25.75 -13.91
CA ARG A 297 -15.27 -26.80 -12.91
C ARG A 297 -16.54 -27.60 -12.65
N VAL A 298 -16.45 -28.90 -12.88
CA VAL A 298 -17.50 -29.87 -12.54
C VAL A 298 -17.09 -30.58 -11.26
N VAL A 299 -17.76 -30.24 -10.16
CA VAL A 299 -17.47 -30.82 -8.85
C VAL A 299 -18.76 -31.32 -8.21
N GLU A 300 -18.69 -32.42 -7.50
CA GLU A 300 -19.76 -32.82 -6.60
C GLU A 300 -19.79 -31.88 -5.40
N ALA A 301 -20.97 -31.36 -5.08
CA ALA A 301 -21.13 -30.38 -4.01
C ALA A 301 -20.96 -31.06 -2.64
N ILE A 302 -20.05 -30.57 -1.82
CA ILE A 302 -19.75 -31.07 -0.47
C ILE A 302 -20.02 -30.02 0.58
N GLY A 303 -20.26 -30.49 1.83
CA GLY A 303 -20.51 -29.64 2.98
C GLY A 303 -21.93 -29.12 3.09
N HIS A 304 -22.15 -28.29 4.11
CA HIS A 304 -23.45 -27.72 4.40
C HIS A 304 -23.81 -26.57 3.46
N LYS A 305 -25.08 -26.52 3.04
CA LYS A 305 -25.59 -25.36 2.30
C LYS A 305 -25.63 -24.14 3.20
N ARG A 306 -25.17 -23.02 2.66
CA ARG A 306 -25.24 -21.68 3.26
C ARG A 306 -25.97 -20.77 2.29
N LEU A 307 -26.88 -19.93 2.81
CA LEU A 307 -27.56 -18.91 2.02
C LEU A 307 -26.97 -17.55 2.32
N GLY A 308 -26.45 -16.88 1.32
CA GLY A 308 -26.10 -15.46 1.34
C GLY A 308 -27.21 -14.64 0.70
N ALA A 309 -27.64 -13.56 1.37
CA ALA A 309 -28.68 -12.66 0.86
C ALA A 309 -28.23 -11.21 0.94
N ASP A 310 -28.26 -10.53 -0.19
CA ASP A 310 -28.09 -9.09 -0.34
C ASP A 310 -29.45 -8.47 -0.67
N ILE A 311 -29.94 -7.55 0.15
CA ILE A 311 -31.30 -7.02 0.07
C ILE A 311 -31.29 -5.57 -0.40
N ALA A 312 -32.12 -5.32 -1.42
CA ALA A 312 -32.38 -3.98 -1.95
C ALA A 312 -33.90 -3.72 -1.94
N GLU A 313 -34.29 -2.44 -1.88
CA GLU A 313 -35.70 -2.03 -1.84
C GLU A 313 -36.21 -1.63 -3.23
N GLY A 314 -36.05 -2.56 -4.21
CA GLY A 314 -36.58 -2.41 -5.55
C GLY A 314 -35.89 -1.37 -6.45
N VAL A 315 -34.85 -0.68 -5.97
CA VAL A 315 -33.97 0.15 -6.79
C VAL A 315 -32.91 -0.75 -7.47
N ASN A 316 -32.38 -1.68 -6.70
CA ASN A 316 -31.50 -2.76 -7.16
C ASN A 316 -32.18 -4.11 -6.93
N TYR A 317 -31.56 -5.18 -7.42
CA TYR A 317 -32.06 -6.53 -7.20
C TYR A 317 -31.71 -7.04 -5.80
N ASN A 318 -32.65 -7.73 -5.16
CA ASN A 318 -32.32 -8.68 -4.10
C ASN A 318 -31.60 -9.87 -4.73
N ALA A 319 -30.48 -10.28 -4.20
CA ALA A 319 -29.69 -11.40 -4.70
C ALA A 319 -29.55 -12.50 -3.63
N PHE A 320 -29.79 -13.75 -4.05
CA PHE A 320 -29.72 -14.91 -3.17
C PHE A 320 -28.73 -15.94 -3.75
N VAL A 321 -27.71 -16.26 -2.99
CA VAL A 321 -26.64 -17.18 -3.38
C VAL A 321 -26.59 -18.35 -2.41
N ILE A 322 -26.56 -19.56 -2.94
CA ILE A 322 -26.32 -20.77 -2.12
C ILE A 322 -24.88 -21.22 -2.35
N ARG A 323 -24.14 -21.36 -1.26
CA ARG A 323 -22.78 -21.87 -1.24
C ARG A 323 -22.67 -23.15 -0.40
N GLN A 324 -21.98 -24.13 -0.93
CA GLN A 324 -21.39 -25.26 -0.21
C GLN A 324 -19.87 -25.06 -0.13
N ASP A 325 -19.13 -25.97 0.51
CA ASP A 325 -17.69 -25.73 0.74
C ASP A 325 -16.93 -25.48 -0.57
N ASN A 326 -17.22 -26.23 -1.62
CA ASN A 326 -16.51 -26.20 -2.90
C ASN A 326 -17.34 -25.67 -4.09
N ARG A 327 -18.62 -25.31 -3.92
CA ARG A 327 -19.49 -24.86 -5.02
C ARG A 327 -20.42 -23.74 -4.57
N ALA A 328 -20.66 -22.79 -5.47
CA ALA A 328 -21.66 -21.74 -5.29
C ALA A 328 -22.57 -21.60 -6.52
N ARG A 329 -23.83 -21.22 -6.29
CA ARG A 329 -24.80 -20.92 -7.33
C ARG A 329 -25.69 -19.76 -6.96
N ILE A 330 -26.14 -19.01 -7.95
CA ILE A 330 -27.16 -17.98 -7.78
C ILE A 330 -28.53 -18.69 -7.73
N LYS A 331 -29.19 -18.64 -6.58
CA LYS A 331 -30.50 -19.26 -6.41
C LYS A 331 -31.57 -18.43 -7.10
N GLU A 332 -31.55 -17.12 -6.84
CA GLU A 332 -32.57 -16.20 -7.37
C GLU A 332 -32.09 -14.75 -7.31
N LYS A 333 -32.70 -13.91 -8.15
CA LYS A 333 -32.54 -12.46 -8.20
C LYS A 333 -33.90 -11.81 -8.47
N THR A 334 -34.35 -10.89 -7.61
CA THR A 334 -35.67 -10.28 -7.69
C THR A 334 -35.66 -8.78 -7.46
N LEU A 335 -36.63 -8.08 -8.06
CA LEU A 335 -36.90 -6.65 -7.85
C LEU A 335 -38.02 -6.42 -6.81
N GLU A 336 -38.10 -7.25 -5.77
CA GLU A 336 -39.10 -7.11 -4.74
C GLU A 336 -38.84 -5.88 -3.86
N ARG A 337 -39.86 -5.06 -3.67
CA ARG A 337 -39.79 -3.84 -2.82
C ARG A 337 -40.27 -4.10 -1.40
N ASN A 338 -41.18 -5.05 -1.23
CA ASN A 338 -41.77 -5.36 0.08
C ASN A 338 -40.81 -6.23 0.88
N LEU A 339 -40.26 -5.66 1.94
CA LEU A 339 -39.32 -6.35 2.83
C LEU A 339 -39.93 -7.56 3.55
N MET A 340 -41.24 -7.55 3.78
CA MET A 340 -41.93 -8.68 4.41
C MET A 340 -42.04 -9.86 3.41
N THR A 341 -42.39 -9.57 2.15
CA THR A 341 -42.39 -10.56 1.07
C THR A 341 -40.99 -11.14 0.86
N THR A 342 -39.94 -10.30 0.94
CA THR A 342 -38.56 -10.75 0.86
C THR A 342 -38.18 -11.67 2.03
N ALA A 343 -38.60 -11.35 3.25
CA ALA A 343 -38.42 -12.22 4.43
C ALA A 343 -39.12 -13.58 4.26
N ASP A 344 -40.39 -13.59 3.82
CA ASP A 344 -41.16 -14.83 3.56
C ASP A 344 -40.46 -15.68 2.48
N LYS A 345 -39.94 -15.07 1.44
CA LYS A 345 -39.15 -15.73 0.39
C LYS A 345 -37.90 -16.43 0.97
N ILE A 346 -37.14 -15.75 1.87
CA ILE A 346 -36.01 -16.37 2.55
C ILE A 346 -36.45 -17.59 3.36
N VAL A 347 -37.60 -17.50 4.06
CA VAL A 347 -38.16 -18.63 4.81
C VAL A 347 -38.49 -19.81 3.89
N MET A 348 -39.06 -19.53 2.70
CA MET A 348 -39.31 -20.57 1.68
C MET A 348 -37.99 -21.20 1.21
N MET A 349 -36.99 -20.42 0.87
CA MET A 349 -35.66 -20.92 0.44
C MET A 349 -35.00 -21.79 1.52
N ILE A 350 -35.08 -21.39 2.80
CA ILE A 350 -34.58 -22.18 3.93
C ILE A 350 -35.21 -23.57 3.94
N ARG A 351 -36.53 -23.66 3.71
CA ARG A 351 -37.29 -24.92 3.71
C ARG A 351 -36.98 -25.74 2.45
N GLU A 352 -37.07 -25.16 1.27
CA GLU A 352 -36.83 -25.83 -0.02
C GLU A 352 -35.42 -26.43 -0.12
N GLU A 353 -34.43 -25.69 0.34
CA GLU A 353 -33.03 -26.08 0.24
C GLU A 353 -32.53 -26.86 1.49
N ALA A 354 -33.41 -27.04 2.48
CA ALA A 354 -33.07 -27.69 3.75
C ALA A 354 -31.86 -27.03 4.43
N ILE A 355 -31.86 -25.68 4.53
CA ILE A 355 -30.79 -24.91 5.14
C ILE A 355 -31.12 -24.62 6.59
N HIS A 356 -30.17 -24.80 7.50
CA HIS A 356 -30.34 -24.36 8.88
C HIS A 356 -30.31 -22.83 8.97
N ALA A 357 -31.15 -22.24 9.81
CA ALA A 357 -31.25 -20.79 9.95
C ALA A 357 -29.90 -20.14 10.33
N ASN A 358 -29.07 -20.80 11.16
CA ASN A 358 -27.72 -20.35 11.49
C ASN A 358 -26.71 -20.41 10.33
N HIS A 359 -27.09 -20.96 9.18
CA HIS A 359 -26.34 -20.93 7.93
C HIS A 359 -26.88 -19.92 6.92
N VAL A 360 -27.75 -19.02 7.35
CA VAL A 360 -28.23 -17.88 6.56
C VAL A 360 -27.45 -16.64 6.97
N PHE A 361 -26.87 -15.96 5.98
CA PHE A 361 -26.05 -14.75 6.14
C PHE A 361 -26.70 -13.63 5.33
N LEU A 362 -27.07 -12.55 6.00
CA LEU A 362 -27.78 -11.43 5.41
C LEU A 362 -27.03 -10.14 5.66
N ASP A 363 -26.77 -9.34 4.59
CA ASP A 363 -26.26 -7.99 4.78
C ASP A 363 -27.30 -7.13 5.49
N ALA A 364 -27.01 -6.77 6.72
CA ALA A 364 -27.89 -6.01 7.62
C ALA A 364 -27.60 -4.50 7.60
N ILE A 365 -26.94 -3.98 6.55
CA ILE A 365 -26.76 -2.55 6.37
C ILE A 365 -27.96 -1.98 5.62
N GLY A 366 -28.51 -0.86 6.11
CA GLY A 366 -29.67 -0.22 5.49
C GLY A 366 -30.94 -1.07 5.54
N VAL A 367 -31.57 -1.31 4.39
CA VAL A 367 -32.86 -2.02 4.28
C VAL A 367 -32.81 -3.47 4.72
N GLY A 368 -31.67 -4.13 4.59
CA GLY A 368 -31.48 -5.51 5.04
C GLY A 368 -31.71 -5.71 6.53
N ALA A 369 -31.50 -4.68 7.36
CA ALA A 369 -31.77 -4.74 8.79
C ALA A 369 -33.26 -5.02 9.11
N GLY A 370 -34.17 -4.48 8.29
CA GLY A 370 -35.63 -4.73 8.44
C GLY A 370 -35.99 -6.19 8.17
N VAL A 371 -35.40 -6.78 7.11
CA VAL A 371 -35.59 -8.21 6.78
C VAL A 371 -34.99 -9.10 7.88
N ALA A 372 -33.77 -8.78 8.36
CA ALA A 372 -33.14 -9.50 9.45
C ALA A 372 -34.03 -9.51 10.72
N SER A 373 -34.52 -8.34 11.12
CA SER A 373 -35.42 -8.21 12.27
C SER A 373 -36.71 -9.03 12.12
N ARG A 374 -37.28 -9.06 10.90
CA ARG A 374 -38.48 -9.86 10.64
C ARG A 374 -38.20 -11.36 10.75
N LEU A 375 -37.07 -11.85 10.19
CA LEU A 375 -36.69 -13.26 10.30
C LEU A 375 -36.46 -13.67 11.77
N GLN A 376 -35.84 -12.81 12.57
CA GLN A 376 -35.65 -13.04 14.00
C GLN A 376 -36.99 -13.09 14.76
N GLN A 377 -37.99 -12.21 14.45
CA GLN A 377 -39.32 -12.28 15.00
C GLN A 377 -40.04 -13.59 14.66
N LEU A 378 -39.75 -14.19 13.50
CA LEU A 378 -40.23 -15.50 13.11
C LEU A 378 -39.49 -16.67 13.80
N GLY A 379 -38.60 -16.38 14.73
CA GLY A 379 -37.83 -17.38 15.48
C GLY A 379 -36.64 -17.96 14.74
N LEU A 380 -36.20 -17.34 13.65
CA LEU A 380 -35.04 -17.82 12.86
C LEU A 380 -33.77 -17.15 13.33
N ALA A 381 -32.82 -17.92 13.87
CA ALA A 381 -31.51 -17.46 14.31
C ALA A 381 -30.53 -17.33 13.08
N ILE A 382 -30.69 -16.25 12.33
CA ILE A 382 -29.85 -15.94 11.17
C ILE A 382 -28.62 -15.11 11.58
N ASN A 383 -27.61 -15.06 10.71
CA ASN A 383 -26.44 -14.21 10.87
C ASN A 383 -26.65 -12.87 10.14
N SER A 384 -26.77 -11.80 10.90
CA SER A 384 -26.79 -10.43 10.38
C SER A 384 -25.37 -9.91 10.23
N ILE A 385 -24.95 -9.63 9.01
CA ILE A 385 -23.59 -9.20 8.69
C ILE A 385 -23.58 -7.69 8.44
N LYS A 386 -22.69 -6.97 9.07
CA LYS A 386 -22.44 -5.56 8.79
C LYS A 386 -21.07 -5.41 8.16
N VAL A 387 -21.05 -5.42 6.83
CA VAL A 387 -19.81 -5.46 6.04
C VAL A 387 -18.89 -4.24 6.24
N GLY A 388 -19.38 -3.17 6.86
CA GLY A 388 -18.56 -2.01 7.23
C GLY A 388 -17.83 -2.14 8.58
N GLU A 389 -18.07 -3.21 9.35
CA GLU A 389 -17.37 -3.45 10.61
C GLU A 389 -15.89 -3.81 10.39
N LYS A 390 -15.14 -3.84 11.51
CA LYS A 390 -13.74 -4.30 11.49
C LYS A 390 -13.64 -5.73 10.97
N PRO A 391 -12.53 -6.08 10.32
CA PRO A 391 -12.26 -7.45 9.93
C PRO A 391 -12.36 -8.41 11.12
N THR A 392 -12.76 -9.65 10.86
CA THR A 392 -12.80 -10.67 11.91
C THR A 392 -11.37 -11.04 12.32
N GLU A 393 -11.12 -11.07 13.63
CA GLU A 393 -9.85 -11.59 14.15
C GLU A 393 -9.71 -13.07 13.78
N ARG A 394 -8.62 -13.42 13.11
CA ARG A 394 -8.29 -14.83 12.84
C ARG A 394 -7.82 -15.47 14.13
N LYS A 395 -8.37 -16.61 14.47
CA LYS A 395 -7.89 -17.41 15.58
C LYS A 395 -6.47 -17.93 15.25
N ARG A 396 -5.60 -17.98 16.26
CA ARG A 396 -4.21 -18.49 16.17
C ARG A 396 -4.07 -19.92 15.61
N SER A 397 -5.19 -20.65 15.42
CA SER A 397 -5.28 -21.98 14.83
C SER A 397 -5.33 -21.99 13.30
N ASP A 398 -5.45 -20.85 12.65
CA ASP A 398 -5.45 -20.79 11.18
C ASP A 398 -4.02 -20.94 10.69
N ILE A 399 -3.78 -22.01 9.93
CA ILE A 399 -2.46 -22.55 9.55
C ILE A 399 -1.62 -21.57 8.71
N ASN A 400 -2.20 -20.45 8.21
CA ASN A 400 -1.49 -19.38 7.53
C ASN A 400 -2.16 -18.03 7.88
N PRO A 401 -1.66 -17.28 8.85
CA PRO A 401 -2.09 -15.89 9.03
C PRO A 401 -1.64 -15.12 7.79
N SER A 402 -2.60 -14.65 6.99
CA SER A 402 -2.29 -13.72 5.90
C SER A 402 -1.64 -12.46 6.51
N PRO A 403 -0.50 -12.01 6.02
CA PRO A 403 0.09 -10.73 6.44
C PRO A 403 -0.73 -9.51 5.99
N ILE A 404 -1.87 -9.74 5.33
CA ILE A 404 -2.71 -8.68 4.76
C ILE A 404 -3.66 -8.16 5.83
N GLU A 405 -3.55 -6.88 6.15
CA GLU A 405 -4.52 -6.15 6.96
C GLU A 405 -5.63 -5.61 6.05
N PHE A 406 -6.89 -5.87 6.44
CA PHE A 406 -8.05 -5.42 5.68
C PHE A 406 -8.62 -4.13 6.30
N SER A 407 -9.00 -3.18 5.47
CA SER A 407 -9.62 -1.93 5.92
C SER A 407 -10.98 -2.12 6.62
N ASN A 408 -11.72 -3.17 6.24
CA ASN A 408 -13.02 -3.53 6.81
C ASN A 408 -13.40 -4.97 6.46
N LEU A 409 -14.50 -5.47 7.04
CA LEU A 409 -15.01 -6.83 6.81
C LEU A 409 -15.37 -7.07 5.32
N ARG A 410 -15.85 -6.05 4.59
CA ARG A 410 -16.14 -6.18 3.14
C ARG A 410 -14.89 -6.54 2.34
N ALA A 411 -13.79 -5.84 2.60
CA ALA A 411 -12.51 -6.13 1.93
C ALA A 411 -12.02 -7.55 2.22
N GLN A 412 -12.12 -7.98 3.49
CA GLN A 412 -11.79 -9.35 3.89
C GLN A 412 -12.64 -10.39 3.15
N LEU A 413 -13.97 -10.22 3.14
CA LEU A 413 -14.88 -11.18 2.50
C LEU A 413 -14.64 -11.31 0.99
N TYR A 414 -14.36 -10.20 0.30
CA TYR A 414 -14.02 -10.26 -1.13
C TYR A 414 -12.67 -10.94 -1.37
N TRP A 415 -11.69 -10.69 -0.52
CA TRP A 415 -10.39 -11.35 -0.62
C TRP A 415 -10.49 -12.86 -0.37
N GLU A 416 -11.26 -13.27 0.63
CA GLU A 416 -11.53 -14.68 0.91
C GLU A 416 -12.30 -15.35 -0.22
N LEU A 417 -13.24 -14.65 -0.87
CA LEU A 417 -13.95 -15.14 -2.06
C LEU A 417 -12.96 -15.36 -3.22
N LYS A 418 -12.06 -14.41 -3.50
CA LYS A 418 -11.00 -14.55 -4.50
C LYS A 418 -10.17 -15.82 -4.24
N ASN A 419 -9.70 -15.98 -3.00
CA ASN A 419 -8.88 -17.11 -2.62
C ASN A 419 -9.65 -18.43 -2.79
N TRP A 420 -10.91 -18.48 -2.36
CA TRP A 420 -11.75 -19.66 -2.53
C TRP A 420 -11.94 -20.04 -4.01
N ILE A 421 -12.19 -19.07 -4.89
CA ILE A 421 -12.30 -19.31 -6.34
C ILE A 421 -10.98 -19.87 -6.88
N ARG A 422 -9.85 -19.27 -6.55
CA ARG A 422 -8.53 -19.69 -7.05
C ARG A 422 -8.07 -21.02 -6.49
N GLN A 423 -8.52 -21.40 -5.29
CA GLN A 423 -8.24 -22.70 -4.65
C GLN A 423 -9.14 -23.84 -5.13
N GLY A 424 -9.96 -23.63 -6.18
CA GLY A 424 -10.77 -24.67 -6.77
C GLY A 424 -12.27 -24.56 -6.54
N GLY A 425 -12.75 -23.47 -5.94
CA GLY A 425 -14.18 -23.20 -5.80
C GLY A 425 -14.87 -23.14 -7.16
N ALA A 426 -15.98 -23.89 -7.32
CA ALA A 426 -16.75 -23.95 -8.55
C ALA A 426 -17.95 -23.02 -8.52
N LEU A 427 -18.20 -22.33 -9.63
CA LEU A 427 -19.36 -21.48 -9.83
C LEU A 427 -20.31 -22.12 -10.83
N GLU A 428 -21.59 -22.23 -10.50
CA GLU A 428 -22.59 -22.64 -11.48
C GLU A 428 -22.71 -21.59 -12.59
N ARG A 429 -22.88 -21.99 -13.84
CA ARG A 429 -22.95 -21.07 -14.98
C ARG A 429 -24.05 -20.03 -14.80
N HIS A 430 -23.66 -18.77 -14.68
CA HIS A 430 -24.57 -17.62 -14.61
C HIS A 430 -23.81 -16.33 -14.96
N SER A 431 -24.43 -15.46 -15.76
CA SER A 431 -23.80 -14.21 -16.22
C SER A 431 -23.59 -13.19 -15.11
N ASP A 432 -24.36 -13.24 -14.03
CA ASP A 432 -24.25 -12.28 -12.91
C ASP A 432 -22.93 -12.43 -12.13
N TRP A 433 -22.21 -13.55 -12.26
CA TRP A 433 -20.86 -13.66 -11.69
C TRP A 433 -19.89 -12.64 -12.28
N ASN A 434 -20.14 -12.13 -13.49
CA ASN A 434 -19.34 -11.09 -14.12
C ASN A 434 -19.41 -9.75 -13.35
N GLN A 435 -20.34 -9.58 -12.40
CA GLN A 435 -20.34 -8.42 -11.50
C GLN A 435 -19.12 -8.42 -10.59
N LEU A 436 -18.51 -9.57 -10.28
CA LEU A 436 -17.28 -9.70 -9.51
C LEU A 436 -16.08 -9.04 -10.22
N LEU A 437 -16.09 -8.94 -11.55
CA LEU A 437 -15.05 -8.28 -12.35
C LEU A 437 -14.98 -6.77 -12.12
N LYS A 438 -16.04 -6.17 -11.55
CA LYS A 438 -16.09 -4.73 -11.22
C LYS A 438 -15.40 -4.41 -9.90
N ILE A 439 -15.11 -5.43 -9.09
CA ILE A 439 -14.50 -5.25 -7.78
C ILE A 439 -13.01 -5.04 -7.99
N ARG A 440 -12.52 -3.94 -7.43
CA ARG A 440 -11.11 -3.58 -7.48
C ARG A 440 -10.56 -3.44 -6.07
N TYR A 441 -9.28 -3.70 -5.91
CA TYR A 441 -8.58 -3.54 -4.65
C TYR A 441 -7.28 -2.75 -4.86
N ARG A 442 -6.79 -2.17 -3.79
CA ARG A 442 -5.50 -1.50 -3.70
C ARG A 442 -4.91 -1.76 -2.32
N GLU A 443 -3.67 -2.12 -2.26
CA GLU A 443 -2.90 -2.23 -1.01
C GLU A 443 -2.36 -0.88 -0.55
#